data_98b1530b50b2045ce5fc2f4bbd92a0ed
#
_entry.id   98b1530b50b2045ce5fc2f4bbd92a0ed
#
_cell.length_a   1.000
_cell.length_b   1.000
_cell.length_c   1.000
_cell.angle_alpha   90.00
_cell.angle_beta   90.00
_cell.angle_gamma   90.00
#
_symmetry.space_group_name_H-M   'P 1'
#
loop_
_entity.id
_entity.type
_entity.pdbx_description
1 polymer ?
#
loop_
_entity_poly.entity_id
_entity_poly.type
_entity_poly.pdbx_seq_one_letter_code
_entity_poly.pdbx_strand_id
1 'polypeptide(L)'
;RDLRMSRGLGDVYKRQRYNPTDKCWMVWDGARWKRDDLATIKGLADEMLDQMDKACFGIRDINTAGALRRHVQKSRSSRSKEAFLKEAQHLPGIPMLPEQFDRNKGLLNLRNGILNLARRELVPHDRARYITRMAQVDYDPAAQAPVWEAFIQSVTGGDAQLAEYLQVMVGYCLCGSTREQCMFFLYGDGANGKSTFLETLAKMLGDYCMNAQADTIASTRSRSSGAARSDVARLKGARFVTLEEGDQGATLDEGLVKQMTGGNTITARFQYGKEFEFRPEFKLVEATNHLPKIHGTDVGIWRRIRLVPFTQSIPEEKQDILLPQKLEAELPGILNWALDGLQKWLANSQGGRRHGLPACAAVDSAVSAYKQDQDRIAAFLADCTEPAEGSTVQASVLFRTYLNWCSENNEKWRMANKQFGMEVKKHYEIRKGMYYNEYVDMALSDEGMRCMALGRGTEPSVAPARSRPLYEQTRLKN
;
A
#
# COMPACT_ATOMS: atom_id res chain seq x y z
N ARG A 1 22.64 -43.13 -23.70
CA ARG A 1 21.24 -43.15 -24.21
C ARG A 1 20.71 -41.76 -24.06
N ASP A 2 20.52 -41.14 -25.08
CA ASP A 2 20.31 -39.76 -25.51
C ASP A 2 20.07 -38.66 -24.45
N LEU A 3 21.16 -38.30 -23.79
CA LEU A 3 21.28 -37.09 -22.96
C LEU A 3 20.88 -35.79 -23.71
N ARG A 4 20.92 -35.78 -25.06
CA ARG A 4 20.53 -34.63 -25.88
C ARG A 4 19.00 -34.49 -25.97
N MET A 5 18.26 -35.61 -26.11
CA MET A 5 16.79 -35.60 -26.10
C MET A 5 16.22 -35.17 -24.75
N SER A 6 16.81 -35.68 -23.66
CA SER A 6 16.38 -35.29 -22.32
C SER A 6 16.67 -33.85 -21.96
N ARG A 7 17.72 -33.23 -22.55
CA ARG A 7 18.04 -31.80 -22.30
C ARG A 7 17.02 -30.85 -22.93
N GLY A 8 16.61 -31.06 -24.17
CA GLY A 8 15.67 -30.19 -24.87
C GLY A 8 14.25 -30.26 -24.27
N LEU A 9 13.72 -31.47 -24.07
CA LEU A 9 12.42 -31.68 -23.44
C LEU A 9 12.43 -31.20 -21.98
N GLY A 10 13.53 -31.42 -21.25
CA GLY A 10 13.70 -30.95 -19.90
C GLY A 10 13.73 -29.43 -19.80
N ASP A 11 14.17 -28.71 -20.83
CA ASP A 11 14.20 -27.24 -20.82
C ASP A 11 12.82 -26.62 -21.01
N VAL A 12 12.01 -27.15 -21.92
CA VAL A 12 10.60 -26.74 -22.07
C VAL A 12 9.83 -26.95 -20.79
N TYR A 13 9.98 -28.11 -20.17
CA TYR A 13 9.36 -28.45 -18.87
C TYR A 13 9.77 -27.49 -17.75
N LYS A 14 11.02 -27.02 -17.74
CA LYS A 14 11.54 -26.10 -16.73
C LYS A 14 11.05 -24.67 -16.89
N ARG A 15 10.50 -24.30 -18.06
CA ARG A 15 9.98 -22.94 -18.36
C ARG A 15 8.49 -22.79 -18.08
N GLN A 16 7.81 -23.77 -17.50
CA GLN A 16 6.38 -23.74 -17.22
C GLN A 16 6.04 -24.19 -15.81
N ARG A 17 5.05 -23.54 -15.20
CA ARG A 17 4.44 -23.91 -13.92
C ARG A 17 2.93 -23.71 -14.05
N TYR A 18 2.17 -24.48 -13.29
CA TYR A 18 0.72 -24.32 -13.21
C TYR A 18 0.34 -23.83 -11.82
N ASN A 19 -0.38 -22.73 -11.75
CA ASN A 19 -0.96 -22.22 -10.52
C ASN A 19 -2.36 -22.80 -10.35
N PRO A 20 -2.58 -23.78 -9.47
CA PRO A 20 -3.87 -24.43 -9.31
C PRO A 20 -4.90 -23.55 -8.61
N THR A 21 -4.47 -22.57 -7.84
CA THR A 21 -5.35 -21.62 -7.13
C THR A 21 -6.02 -20.68 -8.12
N ASP A 22 -5.23 -20.06 -9.02
CA ASP A 22 -5.69 -19.12 -10.02
C ASP A 22 -6.06 -19.82 -11.35
N LYS A 23 -5.86 -21.15 -11.42
CA LYS A 23 -6.10 -21.98 -12.60
C LYS A 23 -5.43 -21.44 -13.87
N CYS A 24 -4.21 -20.97 -13.76
CA CYS A 24 -3.47 -20.39 -14.86
C CYS A 24 -2.06 -21.00 -14.98
N TRP A 25 -1.56 -20.99 -16.21
CA TRP A 25 -0.18 -21.28 -16.47
C TRP A 25 0.71 -20.06 -16.17
N MET A 26 1.89 -20.34 -15.65
CA MET A 26 2.98 -19.39 -15.47
C MET A 26 4.11 -19.80 -16.39
N VAL A 27 4.60 -18.90 -17.21
CA VAL A 27 5.64 -19.14 -18.20
C VAL A 27 6.86 -18.26 -17.89
N TRP A 28 8.04 -18.83 -17.96
CA TRP A 28 9.32 -18.12 -17.85
C TRP A 28 9.64 -17.42 -19.17
N ASP A 29 9.74 -16.07 -19.14
CA ASP A 29 10.01 -15.24 -20.33
C ASP A 29 11.50 -14.97 -20.59
N GLY A 30 12.39 -15.55 -19.79
CA GLY A 30 13.82 -15.30 -19.82
C GLY A 30 14.31 -14.45 -18.64
N ALA A 31 13.44 -13.65 -18.04
CA ALA A 31 13.77 -12.75 -16.93
C ALA A 31 12.86 -12.93 -15.70
N ARG A 32 11.62 -13.38 -15.90
CA ARG A 32 10.65 -13.59 -14.81
C ARG A 32 9.58 -14.61 -15.19
N TRP A 33 8.79 -15.02 -14.20
CA TRP A 33 7.59 -15.83 -14.39
C TRP A 33 6.38 -14.93 -14.63
N LYS A 34 5.74 -15.10 -15.78
CA LYS A 34 4.53 -14.38 -16.16
C LYS A 34 3.33 -15.29 -16.20
N ARG A 35 2.16 -14.76 -15.84
CA ARG A 35 0.90 -15.40 -16.18
C ARG A 35 0.77 -15.50 -17.69
N ASP A 36 0.32 -16.66 -18.16
CA ASP A 36 0.17 -16.92 -19.60
C ASP A 36 -1.18 -16.43 -20.12
N ASP A 37 -1.28 -15.12 -20.33
CA ASP A 37 -2.48 -14.50 -20.88
C ASP A 37 -2.56 -14.59 -22.43
N LEU A 38 -1.45 -14.96 -23.08
CA LEU A 38 -1.33 -15.06 -24.56
C LEU A 38 -1.32 -16.50 -25.08
N ALA A 39 -1.61 -17.48 -24.22
CA ALA A 39 -1.53 -18.90 -24.55
C ALA A 39 -0.14 -19.36 -25.06
N THR A 40 0.93 -18.73 -24.58
CA THR A 40 2.33 -19.07 -24.88
C THR A 40 2.64 -20.54 -24.58
N ILE A 41 1.94 -21.10 -23.62
CA ILE A 41 2.05 -22.54 -23.26
C ILE A 41 1.75 -23.45 -24.45
N LYS A 42 0.86 -23.05 -25.39
CA LYS A 42 0.58 -23.82 -26.59
C LYS A 42 1.77 -23.80 -27.56
N GLY A 43 2.49 -22.66 -27.64
CA GLY A 43 3.75 -22.56 -28.39
C GLY A 43 4.85 -23.44 -27.83
N LEU A 44 4.98 -23.45 -26.49
CA LEU A 44 5.92 -24.38 -25.82
C LEU A 44 5.57 -25.85 -26.07
N ALA A 45 4.28 -26.16 -26.19
CA ALA A 45 3.83 -27.49 -26.58
C ALA A 45 4.23 -27.85 -28.02
N ASP A 46 4.14 -26.91 -28.94
CA ASP A 46 4.60 -27.09 -30.34
C ASP A 46 6.13 -27.24 -30.39
N GLU A 47 6.89 -26.43 -29.66
CA GLU A 47 8.34 -26.60 -29.50
C GLU A 47 8.72 -28.01 -29.02
N MET A 48 8.01 -28.53 -28.02
CA MET A 48 8.21 -29.88 -27.51
C MET A 48 7.97 -30.92 -28.59
N LEU A 49 6.86 -30.81 -29.34
CA LEU A 49 6.52 -31.74 -30.42
C LEU A 49 7.55 -31.67 -31.55
N ASP A 50 8.07 -30.49 -31.90
CA ASP A 50 9.15 -30.32 -32.88
C ASP A 50 10.45 -31.00 -32.43
N GLN A 51 10.80 -30.89 -31.17
CA GLN A 51 11.97 -31.59 -30.58
C GLN A 51 11.79 -33.12 -30.62
N MET A 52 10.58 -33.60 -30.33
CA MET A 52 10.25 -35.01 -30.43
C MET A 52 10.34 -35.51 -31.88
N ASP A 53 9.83 -34.75 -32.87
CA ASP A 53 9.93 -35.08 -34.29
C ASP A 53 11.40 -35.13 -34.74
N LYS A 54 12.20 -34.14 -34.40
CA LYS A 54 13.65 -34.14 -34.66
C LYS A 54 14.35 -35.34 -34.03
N ALA A 55 13.97 -35.73 -32.83
CA ALA A 55 14.55 -36.89 -32.15
C ALA A 55 14.23 -38.23 -32.86
N CYS A 56 13.12 -38.32 -33.60
CA CYS A 56 12.81 -39.50 -34.41
C CYS A 56 13.90 -39.86 -35.40
N PHE A 57 14.65 -38.88 -35.93
CA PHE A 57 15.76 -39.13 -36.87
C PHE A 57 16.98 -39.84 -36.22
N GLY A 58 17.10 -39.79 -34.93
CA GLY A 58 18.19 -40.51 -34.19
C GLY A 58 17.86 -41.95 -33.80
N ILE A 59 16.63 -42.40 -34.05
CA ILE A 59 16.18 -43.77 -33.68
C ILE A 59 16.55 -44.73 -34.79
N ARG A 60 17.36 -45.77 -34.45
CA ARG A 60 17.84 -46.74 -35.44
C ARG A 60 16.75 -47.69 -35.92
N ASP A 61 15.80 -48.06 -35.05
CA ASP A 61 14.68 -48.90 -35.45
C ASP A 61 13.61 -48.12 -36.20
N ILE A 62 13.45 -48.43 -37.48
CA ILE A 62 12.54 -47.73 -38.43
C ILE A 62 11.08 -47.81 -37.95
N ASN A 63 10.66 -48.95 -37.37
CA ASN A 63 9.28 -49.15 -36.93
C ASN A 63 8.98 -48.26 -35.73
N THR A 64 9.87 -48.22 -34.76
CA THR A 64 9.77 -47.33 -33.57
C THR A 64 9.82 -45.85 -33.96
N ALA A 65 10.73 -45.47 -34.87
CA ALA A 65 10.80 -44.11 -35.41
C ALA A 65 9.51 -43.68 -36.11
N GLY A 66 8.97 -44.57 -36.96
CA GLY A 66 7.71 -44.35 -37.66
C GLY A 66 6.49 -44.26 -36.76
N ALA A 67 6.41 -45.09 -35.72
CA ALA A 67 5.34 -45.05 -34.72
C ALA A 67 5.38 -43.76 -33.93
N LEU A 68 6.56 -43.35 -33.46
CA LEU A 68 6.73 -42.11 -32.72
C LEU A 68 6.38 -40.89 -33.60
N ARG A 69 6.79 -40.86 -34.85
CA ARG A 69 6.46 -39.77 -35.76
C ARG A 69 4.95 -39.64 -36.00
N ARG A 70 4.25 -40.79 -36.18
CA ARG A 70 2.78 -40.78 -36.26
C ARG A 70 2.14 -40.25 -34.99
N HIS A 71 2.66 -40.62 -33.83
CA HIS A 71 2.21 -40.14 -32.54
C HIS A 71 2.39 -38.60 -32.42
N VAL A 72 3.56 -38.08 -32.79
CA VAL A 72 3.84 -36.62 -32.81
C VAL A 72 2.88 -35.89 -33.72
N GLN A 73 2.66 -36.39 -34.94
CA GLN A 73 1.72 -35.76 -35.89
C GLN A 73 0.29 -35.73 -35.35
N LYS A 74 -0.19 -36.81 -34.74
CA LYS A 74 -1.51 -36.87 -34.10
C LYS A 74 -1.61 -35.90 -32.93
N SER A 75 -0.52 -35.72 -32.17
CA SER A 75 -0.46 -34.84 -30.99
C SER A 75 -0.48 -33.35 -31.34
N ARG A 76 -0.23 -32.96 -32.60
CA ARG A 76 -0.27 -31.56 -33.04
C ARG A 76 -1.68 -30.97 -33.12
N SER A 77 -2.74 -31.80 -33.08
CA SER A 77 -4.11 -31.29 -33.10
C SER A 77 -4.41 -30.48 -31.82
N SER A 78 -5.22 -29.43 -31.94
CA SER A 78 -5.59 -28.58 -30.79
C SER A 78 -6.17 -29.39 -29.64
N ARG A 79 -7.06 -30.35 -29.95
CA ARG A 79 -7.65 -31.23 -28.92
C ARG A 79 -6.62 -32.06 -28.18
N SER A 80 -5.62 -32.60 -28.88
CA SER A 80 -4.56 -33.40 -28.26
C SER A 80 -3.65 -32.51 -27.40
N LYS A 81 -3.30 -31.30 -27.91
CA LYS A 81 -2.50 -30.33 -27.13
C LYS A 81 -3.21 -29.92 -25.85
N GLU A 82 -4.48 -29.61 -25.89
CA GLU A 82 -5.27 -29.25 -24.71
C GLU A 82 -5.36 -30.42 -23.73
N ALA A 83 -5.54 -31.64 -24.20
CA ALA A 83 -5.60 -32.83 -23.37
C ALA A 83 -4.28 -33.04 -22.61
N PHE A 84 -3.14 -33.04 -23.30
CA PHE A 84 -1.87 -33.29 -22.61
C PHE A 84 -1.43 -32.10 -21.74
N LEU A 85 -1.75 -30.84 -22.09
CA LEU A 85 -1.52 -29.70 -21.23
C LEU A 85 -2.36 -29.80 -19.95
N LYS A 86 -3.59 -30.30 -20.04
CA LYS A 86 -4.44 -30.56 -18.87
C LYS A 86 -3.85 -31.64 -17.98
N GLU A 87 -3.38 -32.75 -18.59
CA GLU A 87 -2.71 -33.82 -17.85
C GLU A 87 -1.37 -33.36 -17.25
N ALA A 88 -0.65 -32.45 -17.89
CA ALA A 88 0.60 -31.91 -17.37
C ALA A 88 0.43 -31.11 -16.07
N GLN A 89 -0.77 -30.58 -15.78
CA GLN A 89 -1.01 -29.72 -14.60
C GLN A 89 -0.72 -30.40 -13.27
N HIS A 90 -0.80 -31.73 -13.21
CA HIS A 90 -0.56 -32.50 -11.95
C HIS A 90 0.81 -33.18 -11.89
N LEU A 91 1.62 -33.08 -12.95
CA LEU A 91 2.94 -33.72 -12.96
C LEU A 91 3.90 -33.11 -11.92
N PRO A 92 4.77 -33.93 -11.29
CA PRO A 92 5.71 -33.45 -10.30
C PRO A 92 6.53 -32.24 -10.78
N GLY A 93 6.56 -31.16 -10.02
CA GLY A 93 7.29 -29.92 -10.33
C GLY A 93 6.56 -28.95 -11.26
N ILE A 94 5.36 -29.27 -11.78
CA ILE A 94 4.52 -28.35 -12.55
C ILE A 94 3.59 -27.55 -11.64
N PRO A 95 2.80 -28.15 -10.72
CA PRO A 95 1.97 -27.39 -9.81
C PRO A 95 2.82 -26.51 -8.88
N MET A 96 2.43 -25.25 -8.75
CA MET A 96 3.09 -24.28 -7.89
C MET A 96 2.08 -23.31 -7.30
N LEU A 97 2.06 -23.23 -5.97
CA LEU A 97 1.14 -22.33 -5.26
C LEU A 97 1.61 -20.88 -5.35
N PRO A 98 0.69 -19.90 -5.30
CA PRO A 98 1.03 -18.46 -5.35
C PRO A 98 2.07 -18.04 -4.32
N GLU A 99 2.07 -18.64 -3.12
CA GLU A 99 2.98 -18.30 -2.03
C GLU A 99 4.42 -18.79 -2.26
N GLN A 100 4.64 -19.59 -3.29
CA GLN A 100 5.97 -20.08 -3.66
C GLN A 100 6.70 -19.08 -4.57
N PHE A 101 5.98 -18.17 -5.20
CA PHE A 101 6.56 -17.08 -5.97
C PHE A 101 6.95 -15.89 -5.07
N ASP A 102 7.89 -15.09 -5.53
CA ASP A 102 8.35 -13.83 -4.92
C ASP A 102 8.69 -13.92 -3.41
N ARG A 103 9.20 -15.07 -2.95
CA ARG A 103 9.49 -15.28 -1.51
C ARG A 103 10.60 -14.41 -0.96
N ASN A 104 11.63 -14.15 -1.77
CA ASN A 104 12.79 -13.41 -1.29
C ASN A 104 12.59 -11.90 -1.47
N LYS A 105 12.22 -11.21 -0.41
CA LYS A 105 11.94 -9.77 -0.40
C LYS A 105 13.20 -8.89 -0.45
N GLY A 106 14.37 -9.46 -0.25
CA GLY A 106 15.68 -8.80 -0.38
C GLY A 106 16.23 -8.78 -1.81
N LEU A 107 15.51 -9.37 -2.78
CA LEU A 107 15.88 -9.36 -4.19
C LEU A 107 14.98 -8.38 -4.96
N LEU A 108 15.59 -7.63 -5.88
CA LEU A 108 14.89 -6.77 -6.85
C LEU A 108 15.24 -7.28 -8.25
N ASN A 109 14.25 -7.69 -9.02
CA ASN A 109 14.44 -8.13 -10.38
C ASN A 109 14.43 -6.92 -11.32
N LEU A 110 15.49 -6.74 -12.10
CA LEU A 110 15.74 -5.62 -13.00
C LEU A 110 15.77 -6.13 -14.44
N ARG A 111 15.87 -5.23 -15.43
CA ARG A 111 15.94 -5.65 -16.84
C ARG A 111 17.21 -6.45 -17.16
N ASN A 112 18.32 -6.13 -16.52
CA ASN A 112 19.62 -6.77 -16.77
C ASN A 112 20.04 -7.82 -15.74
N GLY A 113 19.16 -8.19 -14.78
CA GLY A 113 19.47 -9.22 -13.79
C GLY A 113 18.70 -9.08 -12.48
N ILE A 114 19.06 -9.89 -11.50
CA ILE A 114 18.50 -9.88 -10.17
C ILE A 114 19.48 -9.22 -9.21
N LEU A 115 19.09 -8.12 -8.60
CA LEU A 115 19.88 -7.37 -7.65
C LEU A 115 19.63 -7.84 -6.21
N ASN A 116 20.66 -8.22 -5.49
CA ASN A 116 20.62 -8.36 -4.04
C ASN A 116 20.69 -6.97 -3.40
N LEU A 117 19.60 -6.52 -2.78
CA LEU A 117 19.48 -5.17 -2.23
C LEU A 117 20.47 -4.88 -1.08
N ALA A 118 20.76 -5.89 -0.25
CA ALA A 118 21.66 -5.70 0.89
C ALA A 118 23.14 -5.64 0.46
N ARG A 119 23.53 -6.43 -0.55
CA ARG A 119 24.90 -6.55 -1.00
C ARG A 119 25.22 -5.71 -2.23
N ARG A 120 24.22 -5.19 -2.91
CA ARG A 120 24.32 -4.53 -4.23
C ARG A 120 24.99 -5.39 -5.30
N GLU A 121 24.76 -6.70 -5.25
CA GLU A 121 25.29 -7.67 -6.20
C GLU A 121 24.25 -8.00 -7.25
N LEU A 122 24.58 -7.75 -8.52
CA LEU A 122 23.75 -8.14 -9.66
C LEU A 122 24.15 -9.54 -10.11
N VAL A 123 23.18 -10.42 -10.22
CA VAL A 123 23.34 -11.77 -10.75
C VAL A 123 22.43 -11.98 -11.96
N PRO A 124 22.75 -12.89 -12.89
CA PRO A 124 21.88 -13.21 -14.01
C PRO A 124 20.49 -13.64 -13.56
N HIS A 125 19.50 -13.45 -14.45
CA HIS A 125 18.16 -13.97 -14.22
C HIS A 125 18.19 -15.47 -14.02
N ASP A 126 17.47 -15.93 -12.98
CA ASP A 126 17.40 -17.32 -12.61
C ASP A 126 15.95 -17.72 -12.35
N ARG A 127 15.43 -18.63 -13.18
CA ARG A 127 14.07 -19.19 -13.05
C ARG A 127 13.81 -19.88 -11.71
N ALA A 128 14.86 -20.39 -11.05
CA ALA A 128 14.74 -21.04 -9.75
C ALA A 128 14.45 -20.07 -8.60
N ARG A 129 14.56 -18.77 -8.84
CA ARG A 129 14.17 -17.71 -7.88
C ARG A 129 12.67 -17.47 -7.85
N TYR A 130 11.92 -17.95 -8.85
CA TYR A 130 10.46 -17.82 -8.96
C TYR A 130 9.95 -16.39 -8.81
N ILE A 131 10.66 -15.41 -9.39
CA ILE A 131 10.27 -14.01 -9.36
C ILE A 131 9.28 -13.73 -10.48
N THR A 132 8.18 -13.03 -10.16
CA THR A 132 7.12 -12.70 -11.13
C THR A 132 7.15 -11.23 -11.56
N ARG A 133 7.82 -10.37 -10.80
CA ARG A 133 7.85 -8.91 -11.00
C ARG A 133 9.19 -8.44 -11.55
N MET A 134 9.17 -7.29 -12.23
CA MET A 134 10.39 -6.69 -12.76
C MET A 134 10.30 -5.17 -12.69
N ALA A 135 11.32 -4.52 -12.16
CA ALA A 135 11.52 -3.09 -12.26
C ALA A 135 12.02 -2.73 -13.67
N GLN A 136 11.61 -1.57 -14.18
CA GLN A 136 11.86 -1.16 -15.57
C GLN A 136 13.17 -0.35 -15.69
N VAL A 137 14.21 -0.81 -15.03
CA VAL A 137 15.51 -0.15 -14.97
C VAL A 137 16.64 -1.18 -15.03
N ASP A 138 17.77 -0.79 -15.59
CA ASP A 138 19.03 -1.54 -15.50
C ASP A 138 19.84 -1.09 -14.28
N TYR A 139 20.55 -1.99 -13.66
CA TYR A 139 21.53 -1.63 -12.66
C TYR A 139 22.89 -1.39 -13.33
N ASP A 140 23.37 -0.18 -13.21
CA ASP A 140 24.72 0.25 -13.56
C ASP A 140 25.32 0.97 -12.34
N PRO A 141 26.29 0.38 -11.65
CA PRO A 141 26.88 0.98 -10.44
C PRO A 141 27.60 2.32 -10.71
N ALA A 142 27.94 2.63 -11.96
CA ALA A 142 28.61 3.87 -12.34
C ALA A 142 27.62 4.98 -12.76
N ALA A 143 26.35 4.66 -12.93
CA ALA A 143 25.35 5.62 -13.37
C ALA A 143 25.10 6.70 -12.31
N GLN A 144 25.04 7.95 -12.78
CA GLN A 144 24.76 9.15 -11.98
C GLN A 144 23.39 9.72 -12.35
N ALA A 145 22.85 10.58 -11.50
CA ALA A 145 21.55 11.20 -11.71
C ALA A 145 21.56 12.71 -11.34
N PRO A 146 22.36 13.54 -12.03
CA PRO A 146 22.49 14.95 -11.68
C PRO A 146 21.21 15.76 -11.85
N VAL A 147 20.35 15.42 -12.84
CA VAL A 147 19.05 16.08 -13.01
C VAL A 147 18.09 15.72 -11.87
N TRP A 148 18.11 14.45 -11.45
CA TRP A 148 17.35 14.00 -10.29
C TRP A 148 17.81 14.68 -9.00
N GLU A 149 19.10 14.77 -8.77
CA GLU A 149 19.66 15.42 -7.58
C GLU A 149 19.31 16.90 -7.54
N ALA A 150 19.41 17.59 -8.68
CA ALA A 150 18.99 18.98 -8.80
C ALA A 150 17.48 19.15 -8.57
N PHE A 151 16.66 18.21 -9.08
CA PHE A 151 15.22 18.17 -8.83
C PHE A 151 14.93 17.99 -7.34
N ILE A 152 15.57 17.05 -6.64
CA ILE A 152 15.43 16.86 -5.19
C ILE A 152 15.79 18.13 -4.43
N GLN A 153 16.92 18.79 -4.77
CA GLN A 153 17.30 20.06 -4.16
C GLN A 153 16.25 21.16 -4.39
N SER A 154 15.67 21.21 -5.57
CA SER A 154 14.61 22.17 -5.88
C SER A 154 13.35 21.96 -5.05
N VAL A 155 12.83 20.74 -4.98
CA VAL A 155 11.55 20.45 -4.28
C VAL A 155 11.68 20.50 -2.76
N THR A 156 12.89 20.32 -2.22
CA THR A 156 13.20 20.46 -0.78
C THR A 156 13.61 21.89 -0.40
N GLY A 157 13.76 22.81 -1.37
CA GLY A 157 14.25 24.16 -1.11
C GLY A 157 15.67 24.21 -0.56
N GLY A 158 16.49 23.16 -0.85
CA GLY A 158 17.85 23.03 -0.33
C GLY A 158 17.94 22.48 1.09
N ASP A 159 16.83 22.08 1.71
CA ASP A 159 16.87 21.40 3.02
C ASP A 159 17.51 20.02 2.91
N ALA A 160 18.74 19.90 3.40
CA ALA A 160 19.53 18.68 3.34
C ALA A 160 18.91 17.53 4.18
N GLN A 161 18.25 17.84 5.30
CA GLN A 161 17.59 16.82 6.13
C GLN A 161 16.37 16.24 5.40
N LEU A 162 15.59 17.08 4.74
CA LEU A 162 14.43 16.66 3.96
C LEU A 162 14.87 15.87 2.71
N ALA A 163 15.95 16.29 2.03
CA ALA A 163 16.52 15.55 0.91
C ALA A 163 17.01 14.16 1.32
N GLU A 164 17.72 14.05 2.45
CA GLU A 164 18.14 12.77 3.00
C GLU A 164 16.94 11.91 3.43
N TYR A 165 15.93 12.51 4.05
CA TYR A 165 14.71 11.79 4.42
C TYR A 165 14.02 11.18 3.20
N LEU A 166 13.88 11.95 2.10
CA LEU A 166 13.33 11.44 0.84
C LEU A 166 14.18 10.31 0.26
N GLN A 167 15.51 10.43 0.30
CA GLN A 167 16.43 9.38 -0.16
C GLN A 167 16.22 8.07 0.61
N VAL A 168 16.19 8.14 1.94
CA VAL A 168 16.02 6.98 2.82
C VAL A 168 14.60 6.39 2.67
N MET A 169 13.58 7.24 2.55
CA MET A 169 12.20 6.83 2.27
C MET A 169 12.10 6.01 0.98
N VAL A 170 12.68 6.51 -0.11
CA VAL A 170 12.67 5.80 -1.40
C VAL A 170 13.46 4.50 -1.31
N GLY A 171 14.61 4.52 -0.66
CA GLY A 171 15.42 3.33 -0.40
C GLY A 171 14.62 2.26 0.37
N TYR A 172 13.92 2.66 1.42
CA TYR A 172 13.02 1.78 2.16
C TYR A 172 11.90 1.21 1.27
N CYS A 173 11.42 1.96 0.28
CA CYS A 173 10.41 1.52 -0.66
C CYS A 173 10.91 0.43 -1.63
N LEU A 174 12.21 0.28 -1.86
CA LEU A 174 12.77 -0.77 -2.71
C LEU A 174 12.57 -2.18 -2.14
N CYS A 175 12.50 -2.34 -0.83
CA CYS A 175 12.36 -3.63 -0.18
C CYS A 175 10.90 -3.95 0.21
N GLY A 176 10.60 -5.24 0.43
CA GLY A 176 9.26 -5.70 0.86
C GLY A 176 9.04 -5.64 2.38
N SER A 177 9.73 -4.73 3.09
CA SER A 177 9.58 -4.57 4.54
C SER A 177 8.53 -3.53 4.88
N THR A 178 7.69 -3.82 5.88
CA THR A 178 6.75 -2.86 6.49
C THR A 178 7.15 -2.48 7.92
N ARG A 179 8.42 -2.61 8.24
CA ARG A 179 8.97 -2.45 9.60
C ARG A 179 8.70 -1.06 10.21
N GLU A 180 8.71 0.00 9.40
CA GLU A 180 8.39 1.37 9.85
C GLU A 180 6.94 1.54 10.24
N GLN A 181 6.05 0.68 9.75
CA GLN A 181 4.61 0.75 9.99
C GLN A 181 4.00 2.12 9.69
N CYS A 182 4.40 2.75 8.60
CA CYS A 182 3.96 4.08 8.22
C CYS A 182 3.46 4.16 6.78
N MET A 183 2.72 5.22 6.51
CA MET A 183 2.39 5.73 5.19
C MET A 183 2.89 7.16 5.05
N PHE A 184 3.08 7.59 3.83
CA PHE A 184 3.64 8.90 3.51
C PHE A 184 2.59 9.73 2.77
N PHE A 185 2.42 10.98 3.21
CA PHE A 185 1.69 12.01 2.50
C PHE A 185 2.69 13.03 1.98
N LEU A 186 2.81 13.14 0.67
CA LEU A 186 3.55 14.23 0.04
C LEU A 186 2.57 15.41 -0.07
N TYR A 187 2.75 16.40 0.78
CA TYR A 187 1.79 17.47 0.96
C TYR A 187 2.34 18.83 0.47
N GLY A 188 1.49 19.60 -0.17
CA GLY A 188 1.78 20.97 -0.60
C GLY A 188 0.86 21.40 -1.74
N ASP A 189 0.81 22.69 -1.99
CA ASP A 189 0.01 23.30 -3.04
C ASP A 189 0.47 22.85 -4.45
N GLY A 190 -0.23 23.20 -5.50
CA GLY A 190 0.12 22.77 -6.86
C GLY A 190 1.52 23.19 -7.35
N ALA A 191 1.98 22.59 -8.44
CA ALA A 191 3.25 22.90 -9.13
C ALA A 191 4.52 22.79 -8.27
N ASN A 192 4.61 21.78 -7.40
CA ASN A 192 5.72 21.57 -6.47
C ASN A 192 6.49 20.25 -6.67
N GLY A 193 6.25 19.56 -7.78
CA GLY A 193 7.01 18.37 -8.17
C GLY A 193 6.54 17.04 -7.56
N LYS A 194 5.49 16.96 -6.73
CA LYS A 194 4.97 15.71 -6.15
C LYS A 194 4.69 14.64 -7.19
N SER A 195 3.92 14.99 -8.22
CA SER A 195 3.54 14.05 -9.30
C SER A 195 4.78 13.58 -10.06
N THR A 196 5.68 14.49 -10.44
CA THR A 196 6.94 14.16 -11.13
C THR A 196 7.78 13.18 -10.31
N PHE A 197 7.86 13.40 -8.98
CA PHE A 197 8.57 12.51 -8.06
C PHE A 197 7.96 11.11 -8.08
N LEU A 198 6.65 10.98 -7.89
CA LEU A 198 5.97 9.68 -7.85
C LEU A 198 5.99 8.96 -9.20
N GLU A 199 5.76 9.66 -10.30
CA GLU A 199 5.77 9.09 -11.65
C GLU A 199 7.15 8.55 -12.03
N THR A 200 8.23 9.28 -11.69
CA THR A 200 9.59 8.81 -11.92
C THR A 200 9.88 7.51 -11.17
N LEU A 201 9.50 7.45 -9.89
CA LEU A 201 9.67 6.25 -9.09
C LEU A 201 8.79 5.10 -9.58
N ALA A 202 7.56 5.37 -10.01
CA ALA A 202 6.67 4.37 -10.58
C ALA A 202 7.24 3.77 -11.86
N LYS A 203 7.78 4.60 -12.76
CA LYS A 203 8.48 4.14 -13.97
C LYS A 203 9.68 3.26 -13.62
N MET A 204 10.52 3.68 -12.69
CA MET A 204 11.67 2.90 -12.24
C MET A 204 11.27 1.54 -11.67
N LEU A 205 10.28 1.52 -10.79
CA LEU A 205 9.87 0.32 -10.06
C LEU A 205 9.02 -0.65 -10.90
N GLY A 206 8.40 -0.19 -11.98
CA GLY A 206 7.62 -1.03 -12.89
C GLY A 206 6.57 -1.88 -12.15
N ASP A 207 6.64 -3.22 -12.28
CA ASP A 207 5.65 -4.11 -11.66
C ASP A 207 5.64 -4.10 -10.12
N TYR A 208 6.67 -3.56 -9.48
CA TYR A 208 6.70 -3.38 -8.03
C TYR A 208 5.94 -2.14 -7.56
N CYS A 209 5.56 -1.25 -8.50
CA CYS A 209 4.68 -0.11 -8.25
C CYS A 209 3.24 -0.45 -8.64
N MET A 210 2.29 0.02 -7.86
CA MET A 210 0.86 -0.04 -8.21
C MET A 210 0.21 1.28 -7.84
N ASN A 211 -0.74 1.72 -8.68
CA ASN A 211 -1.60 2.84 -8.37
C ASN A 211 -2.90 2.36 -7.75
N ALA A 212 -3.37 3.03 -6.70
CA ALA A 212 -4.64 2.78 -6.05
C ALA A 212 -5.43 4.09 -5.93
N GLN A 213 -6.75 3.99 -5.93
CA GLN A 213 -7.60 5.16 -5.72
C GLN A 213 -7.57 5.59 -4.25
N ALA A 214 -7.74 6.87 -3.97
CA ALA A 214 -7.84 7.39 -2.61
C ALA A 214 -8.93 6.71 -1.78
N ASP A 215 -10.05 6.35 -2.42
CA ASP A 215 -11.14 5.59 -1.79
C ASP A 215 -10.71 4.26 -1.18
N THR A 216 -9.57 3.71 -1.60
CA THR A 216 -9.02 2.48 -1.01
C THR A 216 -8.75 2.66 0.48
N ILE A 217 -8.32 3.84 0.90
CA ILE A 217 -8.01 4.16 2.31
C ILE A 217 -9.01 5.12 2.95
N ALA A 218 -10.02 5.58 2.20
CA ALA A 218 -11.06 6.45 2.73
C ALA A 218 -12.17 5.66 3.44
N SER A 219 -12.67 6.24 4.53
CA SER A 219 -13.83 5.71 5.26
C SER A 219 -15.11 6.06 4.52
N THR A 220 -15.79 5.05 3.95
CA THR A 220 -17.08 5.21 3.29
C THR A 220 -18.18 4.54 4.11
N ARG A 221 -19.27 5.27 4.41
CA ARG A 221 -20.42 4.76 5.17
C ARG A 221 -21.18 3.61 4.46
N SER A 222 -20.99 3.44 3.16
CA SER A 222 -21.72 2.48 2.33
C SER A 222 -21.06 1.11 2.20
N ARG A 223 -19.85 0.92 2.74
CA ARG A 223 -19.17 -0.39 2.64
C ARG A 223 -19.75 -1.37 3.65
N SER A 224 -20.45 -2.41 3.16
CA SER A 224 -20.85 -3.53 4.00
C SER A 224 -19.62 -4.33 4.46
N SER A 225 -19.64 -4.78 5.73
CA SER A 225 -18.63 -5.65 6.32
C SER A 225 -18.63 -7.03 5.65
N GLY A 226 -18.13 -7.20 4.49
CA GLY A 226 -18.16 -8.45 3.71
C GLY A 226 -18.08 -8.21 2.21
N ALA A 227 -18.06 -6.93 1.80
CA ALA A 227 -17.81 -6.58 0.41
C ALA A 227 -16.43 -7.03 -0.05
N ALA A 228 -16.32 -7.52 -1.28
CA ALA A 228 -15.04 -7.88 -1.87
C ALA A 228 -14.14 -6.64 -1.95
N ARG A 229 -12.92 -6.75 -1.41
CA ARG A 229 -11.90 -5.70 -1.44
C ARG A 229 -10.91 -5.97 -2.60
N SER A 230 -11.43 -5.90 -3.84
CA SER A 230 -10.59 -6.10 -5.04
C SER A 230 -9.51 -5.02 -5.19
N ASP A 231 -9.80 -3.82 -4.69
CA ASP A 231 -8.87 -2.69 -4.58
C ASP A 231 -7.64 -3.04 -3.72
N VAL A 232 -7.85 -3.69 -2.58
CA VAL A 232 -6.78 -4.17 -1.69
C VAL A 232 -6.15 -5.47 -2.22
N ALA A 233 -6.94 -6.37 -2.79
CA ALA A 233 -6.47 -7.66 -3.30
C ALA A 233 -5.38 -7.51 -4.38
N ARG A 234 -5.52 -6.51 -5.26
CA ARG A 234 -4.56 -6.22 -6.34
C ARG A 234 -3.20 -5.75 -5.83
N LEU A 235 -3.10 -5.24 -4.60
CA LEU A 235 -1.86 -4.71 -4.02
C LEU A 235 -0.89 -5.81 -3.55
N LYS A 236 -1.32 -7.08 -3.56
CA LYS A 236 -0.46 -8.21 -3.18
C LYS A 236 0.84 -8.19 -3.99
N GLY A 237 1.98 -8.21 -3.28
CA GLY A 237 3.33 -8.24 -3.86
C GLY A 237 3.84 -6.91 -4.41
N ALA A 238 3.06 -5.82 -4.37
CA ALA A 238 3.61 -4.48 -4.59
C ALA A 238 4.58 -4.10 -3.48
N ARG A 239 5.52 -3.18 -3.76
CA ARG A 239 6.45 -2.57 -2.78
C ARG A 239 6.18 -1.10 -2.60
N PHE A 240 5.68 -0.47 -3.64
CA PHE A 240 5.36 0.95 -3.68
C PHE A 240 3.94 1.10 -4.20
N VAL A 241 3.08 1.73 -3.43
CA VAL A 241 1.69 2.00 -3.83
C VAL A 241 1.46 3.48 -3.79
N THR A 242 1.23 4.06 -4.95
CA THR A 242 0.80 5.45 -5.08
C THR A 242 -0.71 5.52 -4.93
N LEU A 243 -1.18 6.53 -4.23
CA LEU A 243 -2.60 6.84 -4.10
C LEU A 243 -2.90 8.11 -4.89
N GLU A 244 -4.00 8.07 -5.63
CA GLU A 244 -4.55 9.26 -6.28
C GLU A 244 -5.05 10.24 -5.21
N GLU A 245 -5.12 11.53 -5.57
CA GLU A 245 -5.63 12.56 -4.67
C GLU A 245 -7.09 12.28 -4.30
N GLY A 246 -7.37 12.31 -3.00
CA GLY A 246 -8.71 12.12 -2.47
C GLY A 246 -9.55 13.38 -2.52
N ASP A 247 -10.86 13.20 -2.35
CA ASP A 247 -11.79 14.32 -2.24
C ASP A 247 -11.47 15.18 -1.01
N GLN A 248 -11.65 16.50 -1.16
CA GLN A 248 -11.53 17.45 -0.05
C GLN A 248 -12.47 17.05 1.10
N GLY A 249 -11.90 16.91 2.28
CA GLY A 249 -12.66 16.52 3.49
C GLY A 249 -12.94 15.03 3.61
N ALA A 250 -12.34 14.18 2.77
CA ALA A 250 -12.36 12.74 2.94
C ALA A 250 -11.87 12.35 4.34
N THR A 251 -12.42 11.27 4.89
CA THR A 251 -12.02 10.74 6.20
C THR A 251 -11.19 9.49 6.01
N LEU A 252 -10.08 9.38 6.72
CA LEU A 252 -9.20 8.22 6.65
C LEU A 252 -9.85 6.98 7.31
N ASP A 253 -9.79 5.81 6.65
CA ASP A 253 -10.09 4.53 7.29
C ASP A 253 -8.89 4.09 8.14
N GLU A 254 -8.86 4.55 9.38
CA GLU A 254 -7.76 4.30 10.31
C GLU A 254 -7.53 2.81 10.58
N GLY A 255 -8.61 2.03 10.62
CA GLY A 255 -8.54 0.59 10.83
C GLY A 255 -7.80 -0.09 9.70
N LEU A 256 -8.17 0.24 8.47
CA LEU A 256 -7.53 -0.31 7.28
C LEU A 256 -6.08 0.16 7.14
N VAL A 257 -5.80 1.44 7.35
CA VAL A 257 -4.41 1.96 7.31
C VAL A 257 -3.54 1.24 8.34
N LYS A 258 -4.06 0.99 9.55
CA LYS A 258 -3.35 0.19 10.57
C LYS A 258 -3.06 -1.24 10.10
N GLN A 259 -3.99 -1.87 9.37
CA GLN A 259 -3.78 -3.21 8.78
C GLN A 259 -2.76 -3.17 7.65
N MET A 260 -2.91 -2.24 6.70
CA MET A 260 -2.05 -2.14 5.51
C MET A 260 -0.60 -1.77 5.83
N THR A 261 -0.37 -1.03 6.90
CA THR A 261 0.99 -0.62 7.34
C THR A 261 1.56 -1.54 8.42
N GLY A 262 0.74 -2.38 9.05
CA GLY A 262 1.08 -3.07 10.30
C GLY A 262 1.87 -4.37 10.15
N GLY A 263 2.03 -4.92 8.96
CA GLY A 263 2.66 -6.24 8.78
C GLY A 263 1.79 -7.43 9.21
N ASN A 264 0.55 -7.21 9.63
CA ASN A 264 -0.44 -8.24 9.89
C ASN A 264 -1.00 -8.80 8.57
N THR A 265 -1.49 -10.02 8.61
CA THR A 265 -2.16 -10.64 7.47
C THR A 265 -3.46 -9.91 7.15
N ILE A 266 -3.69 -9.60 5.88
CA ILE A 266 -4.93 -9.03 5.36
C ILE A 266 -5.67 -10.10 4.59
N THR A 267 -6.96 -10.27 4.89
CA THR A 267 -7.87 -11.08 4.09
C THR A 267 -8.47 -10.21 2.99
N ALA A 268 -8.35 -10.65 1.75
CA ALA A 268 -8.91 -9.96 0.60
C ALA A 268 -9.46 -10.97 -0.42
N ARG A 269 -10.31 -10.50 -1.33
CA ARG A 269 -10.79 -11.31 -2.46
C ARG A 269 -11.02 -10.43 -3.68
N PHE A 270 -10.76 -10.98 -4.85
CA PHE A 270 -11.26 -10.40 -6.09
C PHE A 270 -12.77 -10.63 -6.21
N GLN A 271 -13.43 -9.77 -6.97
CA GLN A 271 -14.85 -9.97 -7.26
C GLN A 271 -15.08 -11.35 -7.88
N TYR A 272 -16.02 -12.11 -7.32
CA TYR A 272 -16.29 -13.52 -7.68
C TYR A 272 -15.15 -14.51 -7.39
N GLY A 273 -14.04 -14.06 -6.78
CA GLY A 273 -12.91 -14.91 -6.39
C GLY A 273 -13.08 -15.51 -5.00
N LYS A 274 -12.22 -16.47 -4.68
CA LYS A 274 -12.06 -17.00 -3.32
C LYS A 274 -11.29 -15.99 -2.47
N GLU A 275 -11.58 -16.00 -1.17
CA GLU A 275 -10.77 -15.25 -0.21
C GLU A 275 -9.36 -15.84 -0.14
N PHE A 276 -8.40 -14.94 0.00
CA PHE A 276 -7.00 -15.28 0.25
C PHE A 276 -6.39 -14.31 1.25
N GLU A 277 -5.33 -14.74 1.87
CA GLU A 277 -4.59 -13.94 2.83
C GLU A 277 -3.22 -13.55 2.28
N PHE A 278 -2.78 -12.35 2.60
CA PHE A 278 -1.42 -11.90 2.31
C PHE A 278 -0.93 -10.91 3.36
N ARG A 279 0.39 -10.81 3.50
CA ARG A 279 1.02 -9.76 4.30
C ARG A 279 1.40 -8.61 3.40
N PRO A 280 1.09 -7.36 3.78
CA PRO A 280 1.54 -6.18 3.04
C PRO A 280 3.06 -6.13 2.97
N GLU A 281 3.57 -5.74 1.80
CA GLU A 281 4.99 -5.53 1.52
C GLU A 281 5.24 -4.12 1.01
N PHE A 282 4.15 -3.41 0.74
CA PHE A 282 4.15 -2.09 0.14
C PHE A 282 4.21 -0.98 1.18
N LYS A 283 4.66 0.17 0.72
CA LYS A 283 4.50 1.45 1.38
C LYS A 283 3.46 2.24 0.61
N LEU A 284 2.51 2.82 1.35
CA LEU A 284 1.49 3.71 0.81
C LEU A 284 2.09 5.11 0.73
N VAL A 285 1.99 5.74 -0.43
CA VAL A 285 2.44 7.10 -0.66
C VAL A 285 1.34 7.86 -1.41
N GLU A 286 0.81 8.89 -0.80
CA GLU A 286 -0.22 9.75 -1.37
C GLU A 286 0.36 11.12 -1.67
N ALA A 287 0.15 11.62 -2.90
CA ALA A 287 0.40 13.02 -3.23
C ALA A 287 -0.92 13.77 -3.13
N THR A 288 -1.01 14.73 -2.23
CA THR A 288 -2.25 15.45 -1.99
C THR A 288 -2.02 16.93 -1.70
N ASN A 289 -3.01 17.75 -2.06
CA ASN A 289 -3.12 19.14 -1.62
C ASN A 289 -4.05 19.25 -0.40
N HIS A 290 -4.88 18.23 -0.15
CA HIS A 290 -5.87 18.20 0.92
C HIS A 290 -5.69 16.94 1.78
N LEU A 291 -5.25 17.15 3.01
CA LEU A 291 -5.06 16.06 3.95
C LEU A 291 -6.42 15.47 4.40
N PRO A 292 -6.54 14.13 4.51
CA PRO A 292 -7.78 13.50 4.96
C PRO A 292 -8.04 13.79 6.43
N LYS A 293 -9.30 13.81 6.84
CA LYS A 293 -9.68 13.94 8.26
C LYS A 293 -9.32 12.67 9.03
N ILE A 294 -8.65 12.84 10.17
CA ILE A 294 -8.31 11.78 11.12
C ILE A 294 -9.07 12.05 12.41
N HIS A 295 -9.98 11.16 12.77
CA HIS A 295 -10.82 11.34 13.95
C HIS A 295 -10.22 10.72 15.21
N GLY A 296 -9.32 9.74 15.05
CA GLY A 296 -8.70 9.06 16.16
C GLY A 296 -7.64 9.91 16.85
N THR A 297 -7.79 10.12 18.15
CA THR A 297 -6.75 10.67 19.02
C THR A 297 -5.73 9.62 19.43
N ASP A 298 -5.90 8.38 18.96
CA ASP A 298 -5.08 7.21 19.24
C ASP A 298 -3.65 7.39 18.68
N VAL A 299 -2.67 7.26 19.55
CA VAL A 299 -1.24 7.26 19.21
C VAL A 299 -0.93 6.25 18.08
N GLY A 300 -1.74 5.20 17.97
CA GLY A 300 -1.58 4.14 16.96
C GLY A 300 -1.71 4.61 15.53
N ILE A 301 -2.58 5.57 15.20
CA ILE A 301 -2.69 6.12 13.84
C ILE A 301 -1.61 7.17 13.61
N TRP A 302 -1.43 8.11 14.55
CA TRP A 302 -0.50 9.24 14.39
C TRP A 302 0.95 8.81 14.20
N ARG A 303 1.40 7.75 14.87
CA ARG A 303 2.76 7.22 14.65
C ARG A 303 2.97 6.64 13.25
N ARG A 304 1.90 6.39 12.49
CA ARG A 304 1.94 5.85 11.14
C ARG A 304 1.96 6.91 10.06
N ILE A 305 1.51 8.10 10.38
CA ILE A 305 1.47 9.22 9.43
C ILE A 305 2.86 9.84 9.33
N ARG A 306 3.34 9.99 8.10
CA ARG A 306 4.53 10.75 7.77
C ARG A 306 4.14 11.79 6.73
N LEU A 307 4.12 13.05 7.15
CA LEU A 307 3.74 14.18 6.31
C LEU A 307 5.02 14.83 5.79
N VAL A 308 5.30 14.60 4.51
CA VAL A 308 6.51 15.10 3.84
C VAL A 308 6.15 16.38 3.07
N PRO A 309 6.64 17.54 3.51
CA PRO A 309 6.25 18.81 2.91
C PRO A 309 6.94 19.05 1.55
N PHE A 310 6.14 19.36 0.54
CA PHE A 310 6.56 19.85 -0.77
C PHE A 310 6.07 21.30 -0.91
N THR A 311 6.73 22.20 -0.21
CA THR A 311 6.28 23.59 -0.07
C THR A 311 6.86 24.53 -1.12
N GLN A 312 7.80 24.07 -1.92
CA GLN A 312 8.45 24.87 -2.96
C GLN A 312 7.60 24.90 -4.22
N SER A 313 6.95 26.01 -4.51
CA SER A 313 6.26 26.21 -5.79
C SER A 313 7.28 26.51 -6.88
N ILE A 314 7.19 25.79 -8.00
CA ILE A 314 8.05 25.99 -9.16
C ILE A 314 7.32 26.93 -10.13
N PRO A 315 7.77 28.20 -10.29
CA PRO A 315 7.17 29.15 -11.23
C PRO A 315 7.10 28.58 -12.64
N GLU A 316 6.06 28.95 -13.39
CA GLU A 316 5.80 28.40 -14.73
C GLU A 316 7.00 28.61 -15.66
N GLU A 317 7.71 29.74 -15.56
CA GLU A 317 8.88 30.06 -16.39
C GLU A 317 10.09 29.16 -16.08
N LYS A 318 10.10 28.50 -14.92
CA LYS A 318 11.17 27.57 -14.49
C LYS A 318 10.77 26.10 -14.66
N GLN A 319 9.54 25.82 -15.10
CA GLN A 319 9.11 24.46 -15.33
C GLN A 319 9.74 23.90 -16.63
N ASP A 320 10.46 22.81 -16.50
CA ASP A 320 11.05 22.11 -17.63
C ASP A 320 10.09 21.04 -18.15
N ILE A 321 9.46 21.29 -19.27
CA ILE A 321 8.51 20.38 -19.94
C ILE A 321 9.21 19.03 -20.28
N LEU A 322 10.52 19.03 -20.51
CA LEU A 322 11.31 17.82 -20.83
C LEU A 322 11.82 17.11 -19.58
N LEU A 323 11.56 17.65 -18.38
CA LEU A 323 12.03 17.05 -17.13
C LEU A 323 11.67 15.55 -16.99
N PRO A 324 10.43 15.10 -17.29
CA PRO A 324 10.09 13.68 -17.19
C PRO A 324 10.97 12.77 -18.07
N GLN A 325 11.30 13.24 -19.28
CA GLN A 325 12.17 12.50 -20.22
C GLN A 325 13.61 12.47 -19.76
N LYS A 326 14.14 13.59 -19.21
CA LYS A 326 15.49 13.66 -18.64
C LYS A 326 15.62 12.74 -17.44
N LEU A 327 14.62 12.70 -16.56
CA LEU A 327 14.60 11.81 -15.40
C LEU A 327 14.48 10.34 -15.82
N GLU A 328 13.74 10.03 -16.87
CA GLU A 328 13.64 8.68 -17.41
C GLU A 328 15.00 8.17 -17.94
N ALA A 329 15.78 9.04 -18.56
CA ALA A 329 17.13 8.70 -19.00
C ALA A 329 18.11 8.45 -17.82
N GLU A 330 17.83 9.03 -16.65
CA GLU A 330 18.66 8.86 -15.44
C GLU A 330 18.18 7.74 -14.50
N LEU A 331 17.20 6.93 -14.87
CA LEU A 331 16.66 5.88 -13.99
C LEU A 331 17.72 4.96 -13.35
N PRO A 332 18.81 4.54 -14.05
CA PRO A 332 19.88 3.77 -13.41
C PRO A 332 20.59 4.52 -12.28
N GLY A 333 20.85 5.81 -12.45
CA GLY A 333 21.44 6.66 -11.41
C GLY A 333 20.46 6.93 -10.25
N ILE A 334 19.17 7.11 -10.56
CA ILE A 334 18.12 7.24 -9.54
C ILE A 334 18.00 5.97 -8.71
N LEU A 335 18.17 4.80 -9.33
CA LEU A 335 18.24 3.52 -8.60
C LEU A 335 19.45 3.51 -7.65
N ASN A 336 20.63 3.95 -8.08
CA ASN A 336 21.80 4.05 -7.21
C ASN A 336 21.56 4.98 -6.03
N TRP A 337 20.97 6.16 -6.27
CA TRP A 337 20.58 7.11 -5.24
C TRP A 337 19.60 6.48 -4.23
N ALA A 338 18.63 5.71 -4.71
CA ALA A 338 17.67 4.99 -3.85
C ALA A 338 18.34 3.84 -3.07
N LEU A 339 19.32 3.14 -3.68
CA LEU A 339 20.09 2.10 -3.00
C LEU A 339 20.99 2.68 -1.90
N ASP A 340 21.51 3.89 -2.07
CA ASP A 340 22.23 4.61 -1.01
C ASP A 340 21.29 4.91 0.17
N GLY A 341 20.08 5.36 -0.13
CA GLY A 341 19.03 5.53 0.88
C GLY A 341 18.70 4.23 1.62
N LEU A 342 18.60 3.11 0.91
CA LEU A 342 18.37 1.80 1.52
C LEU A 342 19.53 1.39 2.46
N GLN A 343 20.78 1.65 2.07
CA GLN A 343 21.92 1.34 2.96
C GLN A 343 21.89 2.19 4.23
N LYS A 344 21.56 3.46 4.12
CA LYS A 344 21.33 4.33 5.30
C LYS A 344 20.22 3.79 6.19
N TRP A 345 19.09 3.40 5.61
CA TRP A 345 17.98 2.80 6.35
C TRP A 345 18.39 1.50 7.07
N LEU A 346 19.13 0.62 6.40
CA LEU A 346 19.64 -0.62 6.98
C LEU A 346 20.61 -0.32 8.14
N ALA A 347 21.53 0.62 7.97
CA ALA A 347 22.48 1.04 9.00
C ALA A 347 21.77 1.61 10.23
N ASN A 348 20.80 2.51 10.03
CA ASN A 348 20.01 3.11 11.10
C ASN A 348 19.16 2.08 11.86
N SER A 349 18.81 0.97 11.18
CA SER A 349 17.99 -0.11 11.75
C SER A 349 18.80 -1.14 12.55
N GLN A 350 20.13 -1.00 12.63
CA GLN A 350 20.98 -1.92 13.39
C GLN A 350 20.85 -1.71 14.92
N GLY A 351 21.35 -2.66 15.69
CA GLY A 351 21.34 -2.56 17.15
C GLY A 351 19.96 -2.69 17.80
N GLY A 352 18.99 -3.39 17.16
CA GLY A 352 17.66 -3.63 17.70
C GLY A 352 16.70 -2.43 17.57
N ARG A 353 17.11 -1.35 16.91
CA ARG A 353 16.23 -0.22 16.63
C ARG A 353 15.09 -0.63 15.69
N ARG A 354 13.88 -0.24 16.04
CA ARG A 354 12.68 -0.56 15.25
C ARG A 354 12.61 0.26 13.95
N HIS A 355 13.08 1.50 13.99
CA HIS A 355 12.92 2.48 12.91
C HIS A 355 14.29 2.85 12.32
N GLY A 356 14.35 2.91 10.99
CA GLY A 356 15.53 3.28 10.22
C GLY A 356 15.38 4.58 9.43
N LEU A 357 14.16 5.17 9.40
CA LEU A 357 13.96 6.50 8.85
C LEU A 357 14.67 7.54 9.72
N PRO A 358 15.43 8.50 9.14
CA PRO A 358 16.10 9.53 9.91
C PRO A 358 15.08 10.51 10.54
N ALA A 359 15.47 11.18 11.60
CA ALA A 359 14.72 12.32 12.10
C ALA A 359 14.77 13.45 11.06
N CYS A 360 13.66 14.14 10.86
CA CYS A 360 13.57 15.28 9.96
C CYS A 360 12.63 16.32 10.58
N ALA A 361 13.18 17.47 10.96
CA ALA A 361 12.44 18.53 11.63
C ALA A 361 11.24 19.02 10.80
N ALA A 362 11.39 19.10 9.47
CA ALA A 362 10.30 19.50 8.58
C ALA A 362 9.13 18.51 8.61
N VAL A 363 9.43 17.19 8.58
CA VAL A 363 8.41 16.13 8.66
C VAL A 363 7.74 16.09 10.03
N ASP A 364 8.51 16.18 11.11
CA ASP A 364 8.00 16.10 12.48
C ASP A 364 7.13 17.32 12.81
N SER A 365 7.54 18.51 12.37
CA SER A 365 6.77 19.74 12.54
C SER A 365 5.46 19.68 11.74
N ALA A 366 5.50 19.20 10.50
CA ALA A 366 4.31 19.07 9.65
C ALA A 366 3.30 18.08 10.27
N VAL A 367 3.76 16.94 10.78
CA VAL A 367 2.89 15.96 11.47
C VAL A 367 2.30 16.55 12.74
N SER A 368 3.08 17.32 13.49
CA SER A 368 2.62 17.97 14.74
C SER A 368 1.56 19.02 14.46
N ALA A 369 1.77 19.87 13.44
CA ALA A 369 0.80 20.87 13.00
C ALA A 369 -0.51 20.22 12.52
N TYR A 370 -0.39 19.17 11.70
CA TYR A 370 -1.55 18.42 11.22
C TYR A 370 -2.34 17.76 12.36
N LYS A 371 -1.65 17.21 13.36
CA LYS A 371 -2.29 16.65 14.54
C LYS A 371 -3.03 17.71 15.35
N GLN A 372 -2.45 18.89 15.51
CA GLN A 372 -3.08 20.03 16.21
C GLN A 372 -4.33 20.51 15.44
N ASP A 373 -4.26 20.63 14.12
CA ASP A 373 -5.40 21.00 13.27
C ASP A 373 -6.57 19.98 13.38
N GLN A 374 -6.27 18.73 13.61
CA GLN A 374 -7.28 17.68 13.78
C GLN A 374 -7.79 17.53 15.23
N ASP A 375 -7.20 18.25 16.18
CA ASP A 375 -7.62 18.20 17.59
C ASP A 375 -8.81 19.13 17.85
N ARG A 376 -9.99 18.65 17.51
CA ARG A 376 -11.26 19.36 17.66
C ARG A 376 -11.64 19.65 19.09
N ILE A 377 -11.14 18.84 20.02
CA ILE A 377 -11.41 19.10 21.42
C ILE A 377 -10.59 20.28 21.89
N ALA A 378 -9.32 20.36 21.49
CA ALA A 378 -8.51 21.54 21.78
C ALA A 378 -9.11 22.81 21.13
N ALA A 379 -9.56 22.74 19.86
CA ALA A 379 -10.24 23.86 19.19
C ALA A 379 -11.53 24.27 19.93
N PHE A 380 -12.40 23.30 20.26
CA PHE A 380 -13.61 23.56 21.05
C PHE A 380 -13.29 24.20 22.40
N LEU A 381 -12.30 23.68 23.11
CA LEU A 381 -11.91 24.22 24.42
C LEU A 381 -11.34 25.65 24.29
N ALA A 382 -10.54 25.92 23.26
CA ALA A 382 -10.00 27.25 23.00
C ALA A 382 -11.12 28.27 22.66
N ASP A 383 -12.13 27.87 21.91
CA ASP A 383 -13.25 28.73 21.51
C ASP A 383 -14.24 28.92 22.67
N CYS A 384 -14.62 27.84 23.34
CA CYS A 384 -15.77 27.79 24.24
C CYS A 384 -15.44 27.81 25.72
N THR A 385 -14.16 27.74 26.10
CA THR A 385 -13.75 27.74 27.51
C THR A 385 -12.57 28.67 27.77
N GLU A 386 -12.45 29.11 29.01
CA GLU A 386 -11.31 29.89 29.51
C GLU A 386 -10.85 29.34 30.85
N PRO A 387 -9.54 29.47 31.19
CA PRO A 387 -9.04 29.14 32.50
C PRO A 387 -9.62 30.10 33.52
N ALA A 388 -10.24 29.59 34.58
CA ALA A 388 -10.84 30.39 35.66
C ALA A 388 -10.65 29.68 37.00
N GLU A 389 -9.64 30.10 37.76
CA GLU A 389 -9.26 29.49 39.04
C GLU A 389 -10.46 29.44 40.01
N GLY A 390 -10.72 28.27 40.58
CA GLY A 390 -11.83 28.04 41.49
C GLY A 390 -13.22 27.93 40.85
N SER A 391 -13.36 28.21 39.56
CA SER A 391 -14.61 28.03 38.84
C SER A 391 -14.79 26.56 38.38
N THR A 392 -16.05 26.15 38.15
CA THR A 392 -16.33 24.80 37.66
C THR A 392 -17.40 24.81 36.57
N VAL A 393 -17.27 23.88 35.64
CA VAL A 393 -18.28 23.62 34.58
C VAL A 393 -18.74 22.18 34.68
N GLN A 394 -20.07 21.98 34.79
CA GLN A 394 -20.64 20.62 34.78
C GLN A 394 -20.33 19.90 33.48
N ALA A 395 -19.94 18.63 33.58
CA ALA A 395 -19.59 17.81 32.42
C ALA A 395 -20.73 17.67 31.40
N SER A 396 -21.98 17.62 31.87
CA SER A 396 -23.18 17.60 31.01
C SER A 396 -23.42 18.93 30.28
N VAL A 397 -23.12 20.04 30.93
CA VAL A 397 -23.21 21.38 30.33
C VAL A 397 -22.15 21.52 29.25
N LEU A 398 -20.90 21.20 29.55
CA LEU A 398 -19.80 21.27 28.60
C LEU A 398 -20.02 20.39 27.37
N PHE A 399 -20.54 19.16 27.58
CA PHE A 399 -20.85 18.25 26.47
C PHE A 399 -21.96 18.81 25.57
N ARG A 400 -23.00 19.39 26.13
CA ARG A 400 -24.06 20.04 25.37
C ARG A 400 -23.52 21.24 24.57
N THR A 401 -22.71 22.08 25.20
CA THR A 401 -22.01 23.19 24.52
C THR A 401 -21.21 22.70 23.34
N TYR A 402 -20.45 21.59 23.52
CA TYR A 402 -19.72 20.94 22.44
C TYR A 402 -20.61 20.49 21.28
N LEU A 403 -21.77 19.89 21.55
CA LEU A 403 -22.69 19.46 20.51
C LEU A 403 -23.25 20.63 19.69
N ASN A 404 -23.51 21.75 20.36
CA ASN A 404 -23.99 22.97 19.71
C ASN A 404 -22.88 23.65 18.90
N TRP A 405 -21.68 23.73 19.45
CA TRP A 405 -20.49 24.21 18.73
C TRP A 405 -20.21 23.38 17.46
N CYS A 406 -20.31 22.05 17.56
CA CYS A 406 -20.20 21.20 16.38
C CYS A 406 -21.27 21.49 15.33
N SER A 407 -22.50 21.84 15.76
CA SER A 407 -23.59 22.16 14.81
C SER A 407 -23.32 23.47 14.08
N GLU A 408 -22.83 24.50 14.77
CA GLU A 408 -22.51 25.81 14.18
C GLU A 408 -21.32 25.74 13.24
N ASN A 409 -20.30 24.94 13.58
CA ASN A 409 -19.11 24.73 12.76
C ASN A 409 -19.30 23.67 11.66
N ASN A 410 -20.54 23.25 11.37
CA ASN A 410 -20.85 22.21 10.36
C ASN A 410 -20.09 20.89 10.56
N GLU A 411 -19.76 20.58 11.81
CA GLU A 411 -19.07 19.35 12.14
C GLU A 411 -20.01 18.15 12.10
N LYS A 412 -19.90 17.34 11.07
CA LYS A 412 -20.75 16.18 10.85
C LYS A 412 -20.47 15.01 11.81
N TRP A 413 -19.24 14.94 12.31
CA TRP A 413 -18.83 13.89 13.25
C TRP A 413 -18.78 14.46 14.67
N ARG A 414 -19.48 13.80 15.59
CA ARG A 414 -19.59 14.20 17.00
C ARG A 414 -19.15 13.05 17.89
N MET A 415 -18.32 13.36 18.88
CA MET A 415 -17.91 12.36 19.86
C MET A 415 -19.09 11.95 20.73
N ALA A 416 -19.10 10.66 21.11
CA ALA A 416 -20.01 10.21 22.17
C ALA A 416 -19.59 10.80 23.52
N ASN A 417 -20.51 11.03 24.43
CA ASN A 417 -20.28 11.67 25.73
C ASN A 417 -19.11 11.05 26.52
N LYS A 418 -19.03 9.72 26.55
CA LYS A 418 -17.93 9.00 27.23
C LYS A 418 -16.56 9.34 26.62
N GLN A 419 -16.46 9.36 25.30
CA GLN A 419 -15.22 9.68 24.58
C GLN A 419 -14.82 11.14 24.78
N PHE A 420 -15.80 12.07 24.63
CA PHE A 420 -15.63 13.49 24.90
C PHE A 420 -15.03 13.72 26.30
N GLY A 421 -15.64 13.11 27.33
CA GLY A 421 -15.15 13.23 28.69
C GLY A 421 -13.73 12.68 28.91
N MET A 422 -13.33 11.64 28.17
CA MET A 422 -11.94 11.15 28.22
C MET A 422 -10.95 12.12 27.58
N GLU A 423 -11.35 12.81 26.51
CA GLU A 423 -10.48 13.79 25.87
C GLU A 423 -10.34 15.07 26.69
N VAL A 424 -11.44 15.63 27.19
CA VAL A 424 -11.39 16.84 28.04
C VAL A 424 -10.56 16.63 29.31
N LYS A 425 -10.55 15.42 29.89
CA LYS A 425 -9.70 15.07 31.04
C LYS A 425 -8.19 15.17 30.79
N LYS A 426 -7.76 15.23 29.55
CA LYS A 426 -6.34 15.45 29.22
C LYS A 426 -5.93 16.92 29.43
N HIS A 427 -6.90 17.83 29.44
CA HIS A 427 -6.71 19.28 29.54
C HIS A 427 -7.12 19.84 30.88
N TYR A 428 -8.15 19.28 31.52
CA TYR A 428 -8.73 19.77 32.78
C TYR A 428 -8.96 18.64 33.77
N GLU A 429 -8.78 18.95 35.08
CA GLU A 429 -9.07 18.02 36.14
C GLU A 429 -10.58 17.88 36.34
N ILE A 430 -11.02 16.67 36.71
CA ILE A 430 -12.43 16.39 36.96
C ILE A 430 -12.67 16.10 38.43
N ARG A 431 -13.57 16.84 39.04
CA ARG A 431 -14.08 16.59 40.39
C ARG A 431 -15.37 15.77 40.27
N LYS A 432 -15.40 14.62 40.93
CA LYS A 432 -16.59 13.78 41.04
C LYS A 432 -17.46 14.29 42.18
N GLY A 433 -18.66 14.77 41.83
CA GLY A 433 -19.70 15.12 42.78
C GLY A 433 -20.65 13.97 43.06
N MET A 434 -21.55 14.13 44.01
CA MET A 434 -22.54 13.11 44.37
C MET A 434 -23.58 12.92 43.27
N TYR A 435 -23.92 13.96 42.52
CA TYR A 435 -24.97 13.95 41.49
C TYR A 435 -24.43 14.19 40.09
N TYR A 436 -23.28 14.87 39.92
CA TYR A 436 -22.69 15.21 38.64
C TYR A 436 -21.17 15.38 38.76
N ASN A 437 -20.50 15.27 37.65
CA ASN A 437 -19.07 15.53 37.50
C ASN A 437 -18.87 16.96 37.02
N GLU A 438 -17.81 17.60 37.47
CA GLU A 438 -17.42 18.98 37.12
C GLU A 438 -15.96 19.03 36.69
N TYR A 439 -15.68 19.85 35.67
CA TYR A 439 -14.32 20.24 35.33
C TYR A 439 -13.94 21.44 36.18
N VAL A 440 -12.75 21.39 36.77
CA VAL A 440 -12.25 22.38 37.73
C VAL A 440 -11.37 23.39 37.05
N ASP A 441 -11.30 24.63 37.57
CA ASP A 441 -10.52 25.76 37.08
C ASP A 441 -10.86 26.13 35.62
N MET A 442 -12.14 26.02 35.28
CA MET A 442 -12.71 26.27 33.95
C MET A 442 -13.96 27.13 34.07
N ALA A 443 -14.11 28.08 33.13
CA ALA A 443 -15.35 28.78 32.86
C ALA A 443 -15.68 28.66 31.35
N LEU A 444 -16.94 28.89 31.01
CA LEU A 444 -17.31 29.06 29.59
C LEU A 444 -16.92 30.46 29.13
N SER A 445 -16.29 30.57 27.98
CA SER A 445 -16.06 31.84 27.30
C SER A 445 -17.37 32.46 26.81
N ASP A 446 -17.35 33.70 26.28
CA ASP A 446 -18.52 34.32 25.66
C ASP A 446 -19.12 33.45 24.55
N GLU A 447 -18.25 32.83 23.71
CA GLU A 447 -18.67 31.90 22.68
C GLU A 447 -19.26 30.62 23.25
N GLY A 448 -18.66 30.10 24.33
CA GLY A 448 -19.19 28.95 25.05
C GLY A 448 -20.56 29.21 25.67
N MET A 449 -20.78 30.39 26.22
CA MET A 449 -22.08 30.83 26.74
C MET A 449 -23.11 30.95 25.62
N ARG A 450 -22.73 31.50 24.46
CA ARG A 450 -23.58 31.57 23.26
C ARG A 450 -23.98 30.18 22.79
N CYS A 451 -23.00 29.27 22.61
CA CYS A 451 -23.27 27.88 22.19
C CYS A 451 -24.13 27.14 23.22
N MET A 452 -23.94 27.36 24.52
CA MET A 452 -24.77 26.79 25.57
C MET A 452 -26.24 27.24 25.47
N ALA A 453 -26.49 28.51 25.11
CA ALA A 453 -27.82 29.11 25.03
C ALA A 453 -28.63 28.58 23.82
N LEU A 454 -28.00 28.21 22.71
CA LEU A 454 -28.66 27.73 21.50
C LEU A 454 -29.52 26.47 21.70
N GLY A 455 -29.25 25.68 22.74
CA GLY A 455 -29.94 24.40 22.98
C GLY A 455 -31.25 24.48 23.78
N ARG A 456 -31.76 25.66 24.08
CA ARG A 456 -33.03 25.79 24.86
C ARG A 456 -34.29 25.71 24.00
N GLY A 457 -34.20 25.53 22.69
CA GLY A 457 -35.31 25.62 21.73
C GLY A 457 -35.76 24.34 21.02
N THR A 458 -34.94 23.31 20.89
CA THR A 458 -35.37 22.06 20.22
C THR A 458 -34.55 20.88 20.74
N GLU A 459 -35.14 19.96 21.45
CA GLU A 459 -34.56 18.62 21.66
C GLU A 459 -34.50 17.94 20.28
N PRO A 460 -33.32 17.52 19.75
CA PRO A 460 -33.31 16.59 18.66
C PRO A 460 -33.79 15.24 19.19
N SER A 461 -34.88 14.74 18.67
CA SER A 461 -35.40 13.42 18.94
C SER A 461 -34.26 12.40 18.70
N VAL A 462 -33.73 11.83 19.75
CA VAL A 462 -32.94 10.62 19.68
C VAL A 462 -33.87 9.53 19.17
N ALA A 463 -33.73 9.12 17.93
CA ALA A 463 -34.45 7.97 17.41
C ALA A 463 -34.19 6.78 18.34
N PRO A 464 -35.21 6.10 18.86
CA PRO A 464 -35.01 5.01 19.78
C PRO A 464 -34.25 3.90 19.04
N ALA A 465 -33.25 3.34 19.72
CA ALA A 465 -32.57 2.13 19.28
C ALA A 465 -33.65 1.09 18.95
N ARG A 466 -33.69 0.62 17.71
CA ARG A 466 -34.60 -0.45 17.28
C ARG A 466 -34.38 -1.64 18.21
N SER A 467 -35.35 -1.87 19.08
CA SER A 467 -35.53 -3.11 19.87
C SER A 467 -35.58 -4.29 18.87
N ARG A 468 -34.78 -5.29 19.12
CA ARG A 468 -34.86 -6.57 18.42
C ARG A 468 -36.25 -7.14 18.61
N PRO A 469 -36.92 -7.67 17.58
CA PRO A 469 -38.18 -8.41 17.78
C PRO A 469 -37.86 -9.70 18.54
N LEU A 470 -38.55 -9.88 19.64
CA LEU A 470 -38.67 -11.16 20.35
C LEU A 470 -39.32 -12.16 19.41
N TYR A 471 -38.66 -13.25 19.11
CA TYR A 471 -39.24 -14.40 18.46
C TYR A 471 -40.24 -15.05 19.44
N GLU A 472 -41.52 -14.92 19.16
CA GLU A 472 -42.59 -15.71 19.80
C GLU A 472 -42.43 -17.19 19.41
N GLN A 473 -42.19 -18.02 20.41
CA GLN A 473 -42.32 -19.47 20.30
C GLN A 473 -43.81 -19.81 20.28
N THR A 474 -44.37 -20.03 19.09
CA THR A 474 -45.69 -20.66 18.99
C THR A 474 -45.50 -22.17 18.97
N ARG A 475 -45.81 -22.80 20.10
CA ARG A 475 -46.07 -24.22 20.16
C ARG A 475 -47.40 -24.48 19.41
N LEU A 476 -47.36 -25.29 18.39
CA LEU A 476 -48.51 -26.00 17.90
C LEU A 476 -48.48 -27.44 18.43
N LYS A 477 -49.47 -27.73 19.23
CA LYS A 477 -49.95 -29.10 19.48
C LYS A 477 -50.80 -29.53 18.28
N ASN A 478 -50.51 -30.58 17.70
CA ASN A 478 -51.23 -31.80 17.34
C ASN A 478 -50.45 -32.59 16.30
#